data_b4b28faf82654beff147a3138586190c
#
_entry.id   b4b28faf82654beff147a3138586190c
#
_cell.length_a   1.000
_cell.length_b   1.000
_cell.length_c   1.000
_cell.angle_alpha   90.00
_cell.angle_beta   90.00
_cell.angle_gamma   90.00
#
_symmetry.space_group_name_H-M   'P 1'
#
loop_
_entity.id
_entity.type
_entity.pdbx_description
1 polymer ?
#
loop_
_entity_poly.entity_id
_entity_poly.type
_entity_poly.pdbx_seq_one_letter_code
_entity_poly.pdbx_strand_id
1 'polypeptide(L)'
;MELQKTAAMTDHLVTIMTDFLKYKVESQVHSSTREYKNRSEWPELMREAALKVYASLSANDEDIRKKVIDTEGLMNMLLSSINNGNPSVQLAAVRCLHSLSRSVKSLRTTFQDHIVWKPLLAVLKNSTCEELISVASSTLCNLLLEFSPSKENILDQGGIEFLCGLTRRPHPGLRLNAVWALMNMAFQAEHRVKASILHNLGTDQIFRLISDSDVNILMKTLGLLRNLLSTKTHIDQIMQGHGKEIMQAIILILEGEHSPDVKEQALCILANIADGDIAKSAIMSNEDVLKKLMNYMVMPNVKLQIAATFCICNLIWNVEIGAYERQAKLREMEVDKILESLLSTTDHNLFDK
;
A
#
# COMPACT_ATOMS: atom_id res chain seq x y z
N MET A 1 -17.08 9.77 19.91
CA MET A 1 -16.95 8.31 19.64
C MET A 1 -17.99 7.49 20.40
N GLU A 2 -18.18 7.71 21.70
CA GLU A 2 -19.11 6.89 22.52
C GLU A 2 -20.58 6.98 22.05
N LEU A 3 -21.10 8.16 21.76
CA LEU A 3 -22.46 8.35 21.21
C LEU A 3 -22.64 7.67 19.85
N GLN A 4 -21.61 7.71 18.98
CA GLN A 4 -21.63 7.04 17.67
C GLN A 4 -21.68 5.52 17.85
N LYS A 5 -20.89 4.98 18.79
CA LYS A 5 -20.89 3.54 19.11
C LYS A 5 -22.24 3.11 19.69
N THR A 6 -22.80 3.86 20.63
CA THR A 6 -24.11 3.59 21.23
C THR A 6 -25.21 3.52 20.14
N ALA A 7 -25.28 4.53 19.26
CA ALA A 7 -26.26 4.55 18.17
C ALA A 7 -26.08 3.38 17.20
N ALA A 8 -24.84 3.08 16.79
CA ALA A 8 -24.53 2.00 15.85
C ALA A 8 -24.78 0.61 16.43
N MET A 9 -24.64 0.44 17.74
CA MET A 9 -24.85 -0.85 18.39
C MET A 9 -26.34 -1.13 18.70
N THR A 10 -27.24 -0.19 18.45
CA THR A 10 -28.68 -0.44 18.53
C THR A 10 -29.19 -1.17 17.31
N ASP A 11 -30.02 -2.21 17.49
CA ASP A 11 -30.61 -2.93 16.36
C ASP A 11 -31.59 -2.06 15.57
N HIS A 12 -32.22 -1.10 16.21
CA HIS A 12 -33.17 -0.20 15.58
C HIS A 12 -32.58 0.61 14.43
N LEU A 13 -31.39 1.22 14.62
CA LEU A 13 -30.74 1.99 13.55
C LEU A 13 -30.34 1.09 12.37
N VAL A 14 -29.76 -0.08 12.65
CA VAL A 14 -29.34 -1.03 11.62
C VAL A 14 -30.56 -1.52 10.82
N THR A 15 -31.67 -1.81 11.48
CA THR A 15 -32.92 -2.25 10.83
C THR A 15 -33.45 -1.16 9.90
N ILE A 16 -33.59 0.10 10.37
CA ILE A 16 -34.08 1.23 9.55
C ILE A 16 -33.18 1.44 8.33
N MET A 17 -31.86 1.42 8.52
CA MET A 17 -30.93 1.60 7.39
C MET A 17 -31.03 0.44 6.39
N THR A 18 -31.24 -0.77 6.86
CA THR A 18 -31.45 -1.94 6.00
C THR A 18 -32.75 -1.85 5.23
N ASP A 19 -33.82 -1.36 5.86
CA ASP A 19 -35.13 -1.11 5.19
C ASP A 19 -35.00 -0.05 4.11
N PHE A 20 -34.19 1.01 4.33
CA PHE A 20 -33.90 2.00 3.29
C PHE A 20 -33.15 1.41 2.09
N LEU A 21 -32.24 0.45 2.32
CA LEU A 21 -31.57 -0.28 1.23
C LEU A 21 -32.53 -1.15 0.43
N LYS A 22 -33.55 -1.71 1.08
CA LYS A 22 -34.56 -2.59 0.46
C LYS A 22 -35.75 -1.83 -0.15
N TYR A 23 -35.87 -0.53 0.14
CA TYR A 23 -37.03 0.25 -0.28
C TYR A 23 -37.21 0.25 -1.80
N LYS A 24 -38.42 -0.04 -2.23
CA LYS A 24 -38.90 0.02 -3.63
C LYS A 24 -40.20 0.79 -3.70
N VAL A 25 -40.40 1.55 -4.76
CA VAL A 25 -41.71 2.15 -5.02
C VAL A 25 -42.68 1.05 -5.48
N GLU A 26 -43.83 0.90 -4.82
CA GLU A 26 -44.89 -0.01 -5.27
C GLU A 26 -45.46 0.48 -6.61
N SER A 27 -45.54 -0.42 -7.58
CA SER A 27 -45.85 -0.14 -8.99
C SER A 27 -47.33 0.22 -9.25
N GLN A 28 -48.12 0.59 -8.25
CA GLN A 28 -49.60 0.70 -8.38
C GLN A 28 -50.13 2.11 -8.70
N VAL A 29 -49.32 3.10 -8.99
CA VAL A 29 -49.84 4.46 -9.29
C VAL A 29 -49.51 4.85 -10.73
N HIS A 30 -50.47 4.66 -11.60
CA HIS A 30 -50.50 5.29 -12.95
C HIS A 30 -50.81 6.78 -12.77
N SER A 31 -49.81 7.63 -12.53
CA SER A 31 -50.02 9.08 -12.67
C SER A 31 -48.77 9.75 -13.22
N SER A 32 -48.95 10.54 -14.26
CA SER A 32 -47.93 11.35 -14.95
C SER A 32 -47.64 12.68 -14.25
N THR A 33 -47.87 12.78 -12.96
CA THR A 33 -47.69 14.01 -12.18
C THR A 33 -46.26 14.23 -11.73
N ARG A 34 -45.87 15.50 -11.49
CA ARG A 34 -44.56 15.91 -10.98
C ARG A 34 -44.21 15.21 -9.66
N GLU A 35 -45.21 14.87 -8.83
CA GLU A 35 -45.08 14.08 -7.61
C GLU A 35 -44.63 12.64 -7.86
N TYR A 36 -45.04 12.01 -8.95
CA TYR A 36 -44.65 10.65 -9.31
C TYR A 36 -43.16 10.59 -9.73
N LYS A 37 -42.71 11.61 -10.51
CA LYS A 37 -41.28 11.74 -10.85
C LYS A 37 -40.41 11.86 -9.61
N ASN A 38 -40.81 12.70 -8.64
CA ASN A 38 -40.09 12.83 -7.39
C ASN A 38 -40.05 11.52 -6.57
N ARG A 39 -41.14 10.76 -6.52
CA ARG A 39 -41.24 9.48 -5.82
C ARG A 39 -40.39 8.37 -6.45
N SER A 40 -40.17 8.40 -7.76
CA SER A 40 -39.36 7.41 -8.46
C SER A 40 -37.87 7.50 -8.13
N GLU A 41 -37.41 8.65 -7.64
CA GLU A 41 -36.02 8.87 -7.25
C GLU A 41 -35.73 8.46 -5.76
N TRP A 42 -36.77 8.33 -4.93
CA TRP A 42 -36.62 8.03 -3.50
C TRP A 42 -35.87 6.75 -3.19
N PRO A 43 -36.05 5.63 -3.91
CA PRO A 43 -35.31 4.40 -3.65
C PRO A 43 -33.80 4.60 -3.75
N GLU A 44 -33.34 5.35 -4.72
CA GLU A 44 -31.93 5.64 -4.92
C GLU A 44 -31.39 6.60 -3.84
N LEU A 45 -32.17 7.65 -3.51
CA LEU A 45 -31.81 8.58 -2.44
C LEU A 45 -31.74 7.90 -1.07
N MET A 46 -32.69 7.02 -0.76
CA MET A 46 -32.68 6.24 0.49
C MET A 46 -31.50 5.27 0.55
N ARG A 47 -31.20 4.59 -0.56
CA ARG A 47 -30.01 3.72 -0.66
C ARG A 47 -28.73 4.51 -0.44
N GLU A 48 -28.58 5.63 -1.13
CA GLU A 48 -27.41 6.51 -0.98
C GLU A 48 -27.24 6.97 0.47
N ALA A 49 -28.31 7.44 1.12
CA ALA A 49 -28.30 7.89 2.49
C ALA A 49 -27.90 6.77 3.47
N ALA A 50 -28.51 5.60 3.34
CA ALA A 50 -28.20 4.44 4.19
C ALA A 50 -26.73 3.99 4.05
N LEU A 51 -26.21 3.93 2.81
CA LEU A 51 -24.82 3.58 2.54
C LEU A 51 -23.85 4.61 3.11
N LYS A 52 -24.17 5.90 3.04
CA LYS A 52 -23.37 6.97 3.68
C LYS A 52 -23.35 6.85 5.20
N VAL A 53 -24.50 6.50 5.81
CA VAL A 53 -24.56 6.26 7.25
C VAL A 53 -23.70 5.07 7.64
N TYR A 54 -23.82 3.94 6.95
CA TYR A 54 -22.98 2.77 7.22
C TYR A 54 -21.48 3.06 7.03
N ALA A 55 -21.10 3.80 5.98
CA ALA A 55 -19.73 4.22 5.75
C ALA A 55 -19.18 5.04 6.92
N SER A 56 -19.96 6.00 7.41
CA SER A 56 -19.57 6.90 8.50
C SER A 56 -19.47 6.16 9.84
N LEU A 57 -20.43 5.30 10.14
CA LEU A 57 -20.46 4.51 11.37
C LEU A 57 -19.28 3.53 11.44
N SER A 58 -18.96 2.89 10.33
CA SER A 58 -17.91 1.87 10.25
C SER A 58 -16.49 2.43 10.15
N ALA A 59 -16.32 3.75 10.05
CA ALA A 59 -15.03 4.36 9.74
C ALA A 59 -13.93 4.07 10.79
N ASN A 60 -14.27 4.09 12.09
CA ASN A 60 -13.27 4.13 13.16
C ASN A 60 -13.40 3.03 14.23
N ASP A 61 -14.43 2.18 14.19
CA ASP A 61 -14.68 1.20 15.24
C ASP A 61 -14.88 -0.20 14.65
N GLU A 62 -14.13 -1.18 15.18
CA GLU A 62 -14.14 -2.57 14.69
C GLU A 62 -15.43 -3.31 15.06
N ASP A 63 -15.99 -3.06 16.24
CA ASP A 63 -17.24 -3.71 16.66
C ASP A 63 -18.40 -3.26 15.78
N ILE A 64 -18.41 -1.97 15.41
CA ILE A 64 -19.41 -1.42 14.47
C ILE A 64 -19.23 -2.06 13.10
N ARG A 65 -18.00 -2.14 12.57
CA ARG A 65 -17.72 -2.81 11.30
C ARG A 65 -18.25 -4.23 11.29
N LYS A 66 -17.93 -4.98 12.34
CA LYS A 66 -18.39 -6.36 12.50
C LYS A 66 -19.92 -6.44 12.49
N LYS A 67 -20.61 -5.63 13.31
CA LYS A 67 -22.08 -5.62 13.36
C LYS A 67 -22.70 -5.30 12.00
N VAL A 68 -22.14 -4.32 11.27
CA VAL A 68 -22.62 -3.94 9.95
C VAL A 68 -22.39 -5.07 8.93
N ILE A 69 -21.23 -5.72 8.95
CA ILE A 69 -20.88 -6.83 8.07
C ILE A 69 -21.77 -8.04 8.34
N ASP A 70 -22.04 -8.34 9.62
CA ASP A 70 -22.87 -9.49 10.05
C ASP A 70 -24.38 -9.23 9.83
N THR A 71 -24.78 -8.03 9.38
CA THR A 71 -26.18 -7.73 9.06
C THR A 71 -26.66 -8.52 7.85
N GLU A 72 -27.72 -9.30 8.02
CA GLU A 72 -28.24 -10.20 7.00
C GLU A 72 -28.56 -9.50 5.67
N GLY A 73 -27.99 -10.00 4.59
CA GLY A 73 -28.20 -9.52 3.24
C GLY A 73 -27.51 -8.20 2.89
N LEU A 74 -26.88 -7.50 3.87
CA LEU A 74 -26.24 -6.20 3.64
C LEU A 74 -25.15 -6.28 2.56
N MET A 75 -24.25 -7.26 2.65
CA MET A 75 -23.15 -7.40 1.70
C MET A 75 -23.65 -7.59 0.27
N ASN A 76 -24.70 -8.38 0.07
CA ASN A 76 -25.32 -8.57 -1.24
C ASN A 76 -25.94 -7.28 -1.77
N MET A 77 -26.63 -6.51 -0.93
CA MET A 77 -27.20 -5.22 -1.30
C MET A 77 -26.12 -4.19 -1.63
N LEU A 78 -25.03 -4.18 -0.84
CA LEU A 78 -23.87 -3.33 -1.07
C LEU A 78 -23.22 -3.62 -2.44
N LEU A 79 -22.95 -4.88 -2.75
CA LEU A 79 -22.35 -5.29 -4.03
C LEU A 79 -23.30 -5.05 -5.21
N SER A 80 -24.60 -5.27 -5.02
CA SER A 80 -25.61 -4.91 -6.02
C SER A 80 -25.62 -3.39 -6.29
N SER A 81 -25.45 -2.57 -5.25
CA SER A 81 -25.37 -1.11 -5.37
C SER A 81 -24.11 -0.65 -6.11
N ILE A 82 -23.00 -1.36 -5.96
CA ILE A 82 -21.76 -1.08 -6.72
C ILE A 82 -21.96 -1.43 -8.20
N ASN A 83 -22.61 -2.54 -8.50
CA ASN A 83 -22.78 -3.01 -9.90
C ASN A 83 -23.87 -2.26 -10.68
N ASN A 84 -24.98 -1.95 -10.02
CA ASN A 84 -26.22 -1.55 -10.69
C ASN A 84 -26.78 -0.19 -10.23
N GLY A 85 -26.15 0.45 -9.23
CA GLY A 85 -26.57 1.75 -8.72
C GLY A 85 -26.27 2.88 -9.70
N ASN A 86 -26.98 4.01 -9.54
CA ASN A 86 -26.59 5.25 -10.21
C ASN A 86 -25.23 5.74 -9.66
N PRO A 87 -24.55 6.72 -10.29
CA PRO A 87 -23.21 7.16 -9.89
C PRO A 87 -23.08 7.55 -8.41
N SER A 88 -24.10 8.19 -7.81
CA SER A 88 -24.06 8.61 -6.39
C SER A 88 -24.21 7.41 -5.45
N VAL A 89 -25.07 6.46 -5.77
CA VAL A 89 -25.23 5.20 -5.03
C VAL A 89 -23.98 4.33 -5.15
N GLN A 90 -23.39 4.23 -6.34
CA GLN A 90 -22.12 3.51 -6.54
C GLN A 90 -21.02 4.09 -5.67
N LEU A 91 -20.86 5.40 -5.66
CA LEU A 91 -19.86 6.08 -4.84
C LEU A 91 -20.09 5.84 -3.34
N ALA A 92 -21.33 5.98 -2.87
CA ALA A 92 -21.70 5.71 -1.48
C ALA A 92 -21.43 4.24 -1.09
N ALA A 93 -21.72 3.30 -1.99
CA ALA A 93 -21.47 1.88 -1.79
C ALA A 93 -19.97 1.56 -1.72
N VAL A 94 -19.15 2.11 -2.62
CA VAL A 94 -17.70 1.91 -2.58
C VAL A 94 -17.10 2.55 -1.33
N ARG A 95 -17.56 3.72 -0.90
CA ARG A 95 -17.15 4.34 0.38
C ARG A 95 -17.52 3.49 1.59
N CYS A 96 -18.71 2.88 1.60
CA CYS A 96 -19.12 1.94 2.64
C CYS A 96 -18.19 0.72 2.65
N LEU A 97 -17.96 0.09 1.51
CA LEU A 97 -17.04 -1.03 1.38
C LEU A 97 -15.62 -0.66 1.82
N HIS A 98 -15.15 0.56 1.49
CA HIS A 98 -13.86 1.06 1.95
C HIS A 98 -13.76 1.10 3.48
N SER A 99 -14.78 1.61 4.16
CA SER A 99 -14.81 1.64 5.63
C SER A 99 -14.82 0.22 6.22
N LEU A 100 -15.61 -0.68 5.65
CA LEU A 100 -15.70 -2.08 6.07
C LEU A 100 -14.41 -2.87 5.80
N SER A 101 -13.71 -2.59 4.70
CA SER A 101 -12.47 -3.29 4.31
C SER A 101 -11.29 -3.06 5.27
N ARG A 102 -11.43 -2.14 6.21
CA ARG A 102 -10.47 -1.96 7.32
C ARG A 102 -10.56 -3.06 8.37
N SER A 103 -11.60 -3.90 8.34
CA SER A 103 -11.72 -5.06 9.22
C SER A 103 -10.83 -6.20 8.75
N VAL A 104 -9.67 -6.35 9.39
CA VAL A 104 -8.70 -7.41 9.10
C VAL A 104 -9.32 -8.81 9.26
N LYS A 105 -10.20 -8.99 10.26
CA LYS A 105 -10.87 -10.26 10.50
C LYS A 105 -11.79 -10.66 9.36
N SER A 106 -12.60 -9.71 8.87
CA SER A 106 -13.57 -9.95 7.81
C SER A 106 -12.95 -10.13 6.43
N LEU A 107 -11.70 -9.67 6.21
CA LEU A 107 -10.99 -9.87 4.95
C LEU A 107 -10.75 -11.36 4.63
N ARG A 108 -10.57 -12.20 5.65
CA ARG A 108 -10.33 -13.65 5.51
C ARG A 108 -11.59 -14.50 5.40
N THR A 109 -12.74 -13.92 5.67
CA THR A 109 -14.03 -14.63 5.74
C THR A 109 -15.04 -13.99 4.79
N THR A 110 -15.88 -13.11 5.30
CA THR A 110 -17.02 -12.53 4.59
C THR A 110 -16.65 -11.90 3.24
N PHE A 111 -15.51 -11.22 3.14
CA PHE A 111 -15.10 -10.59 1.88
C PHE A 111 -14.63 -11.59 0.83
N GLN A 112 -14.13 -12.75 1.24
CA GLN A 112 -13.85 -13.86 0.34
C GLN A 112 -15.13 -14.48 -0.17
N ASP A 113 -16.08 -14.78 0.72
CA ASP A 113 -17.35 -15.42 0.37
C ASP A 113 -18.17 -14.57 -0.62
N HIS A 114 -18.14 -13.26 -0.47
CA HIS A 114 -18.86 -12.32 -1.33
C HIS A 114 -18.08 -11.85 -2.57
N ILE A 115 -16.84 -12.27 -2.76
CA ILE A 115 -16.01 -11.93 -3.94
C ILE A 115 -15.97 -10.41 -4.19
N VAL A 116 -15.77 -9.62 -3.12
CA VAL A 116 -15.85 -8.14 -3.13
C VAL A 116 -14.86 -7.46 -4.08
N TRP A 117 -13.76 -8.12 -4.43
CA TRP A 117 -12.74 -7.60 -5.35
C TRP A 117 -13.26 -7.44 -6.77
N LYS A 118 -14.19 -8.30 -7.21
CA LYS A 118 -14.66 -8.33 -8.61
C LYS A 118 -15.41 -7.06 -9.03
N PRO A 119 -16.44 -6.58 -8.30
CA PRO A 119 -17.10 -5.32 -8.63
C PRO A 119 -16.15 -4.11 -8.51
N LEU A 120 -15.20 -4.12 -7.58
CA LEU A 120 -14.19 -3.06 -7.47
C LEU A 120 -13.30 -2.98 -8.71
N LEU A 121 -12.81 -4.13 -9.21
CA LEU A 121 -12.04 -4.15 -10.45
C LEU A 121 -12.86 -3.69 -11.66
N ALA A 122 -14.14 -4.04 -11.71
CA ALA A 122 -15.03 -3.57 -12.77
C ALA A 122 -15.20 -2.03 -12.75
N VAL A 123 -15.39 -1.45 -11.55
CA VAL A 123 -15.42 0.00 -11.37
C VAL A 123 -14.11 0.65 -11.82
N LEU A 124 -12.99 0.11 -11.40
CA LEU A 124 -11.66 0.65 -11.73
C LEU A 124 -11.36 0.62 -13.24
N LYS A 125 -11.83 -0.41 -13.94
CA LYS A 125 -11.61 -0.56 -15.39
C LYS A 125 -12.55 0.29 -16.24
N ASN A 126 -13.79 0.50 -15.79
CA ASN A 126 -14.87 1.03 -16.64
C ASN A 126 -15.32 2.44 -16.25
N SER A 127 -15.04 2.91 -15.02
CA SER A 127 -15.48 4.22 -14.58
C SER A 127 -14.58 5.33 -15.12
N THR A 128 -15.21 6.48 -15.45
CA THR A 128 -14.55 7.75 -15.77
C THR A 128 -14.58 8.74 -14.60
N CYS A 129 -15.30 8.42 -13.52
CA CYS A 129 -15.40 9.26 -12.34
C CYS A 129 -14.15 9.12 -11.46
N GLU A 130 -13.30 10.15 -11.41
CA GLU A 130 -12.03 10.11 -10.66
C GLU A 130 -12.25 9.84 -9.17
N GLU A 131 -13.29 10.39 -8.57
CA GLU A 131 -13.59 10.19 -7.16
C GLU A 131 -13.93 8.72 -6.87
N LEU A 132 -14.76 8.10 -7.72
CA LEU A 132 -15.12 6.69 -7.60
C LEU A 132 -13.90 5.78 -7.78
N ILE A 133 -13.06 6.07 -8.78
CA ILE A 133 -11.80 5.34 -9.02
C ILE A 133 -10.86 5.51 -7.81
N SER A 134 -10.76 6.70 -7.24
CA SER A 134 -9.91 6.98 -6.08
C SER A 134 -10.32 6.15 -4.86
N VAL A 135 -11.62 6.13 -4.53
CA VAL A 135 -12.10 5.35 -3.38
C VAL A 135 -11.99 3.85 -3.64
N ALA A 136 -12.28 3.39 -4.86
CA ALA A 136 -12.14 1.99 -5.25
C ALA A 136 -10.68 1.51 -5.18
N SER A 137 -9.72 2.31 -5.67
CA SER A 137 -8.29 1.99 -5.60
C SER A 137 -7.78 1.96 -4.16
N SER A 138 -8.24 2.88 -3.30
CA SER A 138 -7.92 2.86 -1.86
C SER A 138 -8.50 1.62 -1.16
N THR A 139 -9.71 1.20 -1.54
CA THR A 139 -10.32 -0.05 -1.03
C THR A 139 -9.50 -1.26 -1.46
N LEU A 140 -9.03 -1.27 -2.71
CA LEU A 140 -8.19 -2.34 -3.23
C LEU A 140 -6.89 -2.50 -2.44
N CYS A 141 -6.29 -1.40 -1.95
CA CYS A 141 -5.10 -1.48 -1.08
C CYS A 141 -5.35 -2.37 0.15
N ASN A 142 -6.53 -2.28 0.77
CA ASN A 142 -6.88 -3.12 1.92
C ASN A 142 -7.09 -4.59 1.52
N LEU A 143 -7.59 -4.87 0.32
CA LEU A 143 -7.78 -6.23 -0.20
C LEU A 143 -6.48 -6.89 -0.68
N LEU A 144 -5.39 -6.15 -0.78
CA LEU A 144 -4.08 -6.63 -1.23
C LEU A 144 -3.10 -6.89 -0.10
N LEU A 145 -3.54 -6.82 1.15
CA LEU A 145 -2.73 -7.22 2.30
C LEU A 145 -2.37 -8.71 2.20
N GLU A 146 -1.20 -9.08 2.74
CA GLU A 146 -0.63 -10.43 2.65
C GLU A 146 -1.62 -11.55 3.02
N PHE A 147 -2.36 -11.32 4.08
CA PHE A 147 -3.33 -12.30 4.61
C PHE A 147 -4.67 -12.30 3.87
N SER A 148 -4.86 -11.47 2.86
CA SER A 148 -6.14 -11.38 2.12
C SER A 148 -6.20 -12.43 1.01
N PRO A 149 -7.21 -13.30 0.99
CA PRO A 149 -7.38 -14.31 -0.04
C PRO A 149 -7.76 -13.72 -1.41
N SER A 150 -8.13 -12.43 -1.46
CA SER A 150 -8.45 -11.75 -2.71
C SER A 150 -7.21 -11.41 -3.55
N LYS A 151 -6.00 -11.46 -2.96
CA LYS A 151 -4.75 -11.05 -3.60
C LYS A 151 -4.47 -11.84 -4.89
N GLU A 152 -4.52 -13.17 -4.83
CA GLU A 152 -4.28 -14.04 -6.00
C GLU A 152 -5.31 -13.82 -7.11
N ASN A 153 -6.59 -13.70 -6.75
CA ASN A 153 -7.65 -13.44 -7.73
C ASN A 153 -7.46 -12.10 -8.45
N ILE A 154 -6.99 -11.07 -7.74
CA ILE A 154 -6.71 -9.75 -8.34
C ILE A 154 -5.50 -9.83 -9.28
N LEU A 155 -4.46 -10.59 -8.91
CA LEU A 155 -3.30 -10.87 -9.75
C LEU A 155 -3.72 -11.53 -11.07
N ASP A 156 -4.50 -12.59 -11.00
CA ASP A 156 -4.95 -13.36 -12.17
C ASP A 156 -5.86 -12.55 -13.12
N GLN A 157 -6.48 -11.50 -12.63
CA GLN A 157 -7.34 -10.60 -13.43
C GLN A 157 -6.60 -9.37 -14.00
N GLY A 158 -5.28 -9.39 -14.06
CA GLY A 158 -4.47 -8.29 -14.61
C GLY A 158 -4.38 -7.09 -13.68
N GLY A 159 -4.42 -7.33 -12.37
CA GLY A 159 -4.34 -6.25 -11.38
C GLY A 159 -3.03 -5.48 -11.42
N ILE A 160 -1.90 -6.12 -11.75
CA ILE A 160 -0.60 -5.46 -11.84
C ILE A 160 -0.59 -4.44 -12.98
N GLU A 161 -0.96 -4.84 -14.19
CA GLU A 161 -0.99 -4.00 -15.39
C GLU A 161 -1.87 -2.77 -15.16
N PHE A 162 -3.04 -3.00 -14.57
CA PHE A 162 -3.98 -1.95 -14.25
C PHE A 162 -3.41 -0.95 -13.23
N LEU A 163 -2.85 -1.43 -12.12
CA LEU A 163 -2.26 -0.59 -11.08
C LEU A 163 -1.04 0.18 -11.61
N CYS A 164 -0.18 -0.46 -12.42
CA CYS A 164 0.92 0.23 -13.09
C CYS A 164 0.42 1.35 -14.01
N GLY A 165 -0.71 1.15 -14.70
CA GLY A 165 -1.39 2.20 -15.48
C GLY A 165 -1.86 3.38 -14.61
N LEU A 166 -2.42 3.11 -13.43
CA LEU A 166 -2.86 4.17 -12.50
C LEU A 166 -1.70 5.01 -11.95
N THR A 167 -0.48 4.46 -11.84
CA THR A 167 0.69 5.25 -11.39
C THR A 167 1.05 6.39 -12.35
N ARG A 168 0.55 6.36 -13.58
CA ARG A 168 0.83 7.37 -14.63
C ARG A 168 -0.24 8.46 -14.72
N ARG A 169 -1.29 8.36 -13.87
CA ARG A 169 -2.40 9.34 -13.89
C ARG A 169 -1.98 10.68 -13.30
N PRO A 170 -2.51 11.82 -13.81
CA PRO A 170 -2.20 13.15 -13.28
C PRO A 170 -2.60 13.33 -11.81
N HIS A 171 -3.71 12.72 -11.38
CA HIS A 171 -4.25 12.85 -10.03
C HIS A 171 -3.35 12.16 -9.00
N PRO A 172 -2.77 12.90 -8.01
CA PRO A 172 -1.79 12.35 -7.06
C PRO A 172 -2.38 11.25 -6.17
N GLY A 173 -3.65 11.36 -5.76
CA GLY A 173 -4.32 10.32 -4.97
C GLY A 173 -4.41 8.98 -5.70
N LEU A 174 -4.59 8.97 -7.03
CA LEU A 174 -4.59 7.74 -7.83
C LEU A 174 -3.19 7.13 -7.91
N ARG A 175 -2.16 7.97 -8.11
CA ARG A 175 -0.76 7.49 -8.09
C ARG A 175 -0.40 6.90 -6.72
N LEU A 176 -0.76 7.60 -5.64
CA LEU A 176 -0.52 7.13 -4.27
C LEU A 176 -1.15 5.76 -4.01
N ASN A 177 -2.45 5.63 -4.28
CA ASN A 177 -3.16 4.37 -4.07
C ASN A 177 -2.59 3.24 -4.94
N ALA A 178 -2.23 3.53 -6.18
CA ALA A 178 -1.64 2.55 -7.09
C ALA A 178 -0.29 2.03 -6.58
N VAL A 179 0.61 2.94 -6.19
CA VAL A 179 1.92 2.54 -5.63
C VAL A 179 1.75 1.78 -4.31
N TRP A 180 0.84 2.22 -3.45
CA TRP A 180 0.55 1.52 -2.20
C TRP A 180 0.00 0.11 -2.44
N ALA A 181 -0.93 -0.05 -3.39
CA ALA A 181 -1.44 -1.35 -3.78
C ALA A 181 -0.33 -2.27 -4.33
N LEU A 182 0.53 -1.76 -5.23
CA LEU A 182 1.69 -2.51 -5.75
C LEU A 182 2.69 -2.87 -4.64
N MET A 183 2.91 -1.98 -3.67
CA MET A 183 3.75 -2.26 -2.50
C MET A 183 3.19 -3.44 -1.68
N ASN A 184 1.88 -3.46 -1.44
CA ASN A 184 1.22 -4.57 -0.74
C ASN A 184 1.24 -5.87 -1.56
N MET A 185 1.10 -5.78 -2.90
CA MET A 185 1.25 -6.93 -3.78
C MET A 185 2.66 -7.53 -3.74
N ALA A 186 3.69 -6.68 -3.70
CA ALA A 186 5.09 -7.10 -3.70
C ALA A 186 5.56 -7.67 -2.35
N PHE A 187 4.82 -7.39 -1.25
CA PHE A 187 5.20 -7.85 0.09
C PHE A 187 5.13 -9.37 0.18
N GLN A 188 6.25 -10.01 0.52
CA GLN A 188 6.45 -11.47 0.58
C GLN A 188 5.98 -12.23 -0.68
N ALA A 189 5.97 -11.55 -1.83
CA ALA A 189 5.51 -12.12 -3.07
C ALA A 189 6.57 -13.01 -3.72
N GLU A 190 6.09 -13.98 -4.50
CA GLU A 190 6.92 -14.82 -5.35
C GLU A 190 7.64 -14.01 -6.44
N HIS A 191 8.72 -14.59 -6.99
CA HIS A 191 9.51 -13.96 -8.04
C HIS A 191 8.67 -13.52 -9.24
N ARG A 192 7.72 -14.33 -9.71
CA ARG A 192 6.87 -14.01 -10.87
C ARG A 192 6.08 -12.70 -10.67
N VAL A 193 5.59 -12.44 -9.46
CA VAL A 193 4.82 -11.23 -9.15
C VAL A 193 5.74 -10.01 -9.13
N LYS A 194 6.90 -10.12 -8.49
CA LYS A 194 7.91 -9.04 -8.44
C LYS A 194 8.44 -8.69 -9.84
N ALA A 195 8.74 -9.71 -10.65
CA ALA A 195 9.20 -9.52 -12.03
C ALA A 195 8.10 -8.87 -12.90
N SER A 196 6.84 -9.30 -12.76
CA SER A 196 5.72 -8.68 -13.47
C SER A 196 5.52 -7.22 -13.08
N ILE A 197 5.63 -6.86 -11.81
CA ILE A 197 5.55 -5.46 -11.35
C ILE A 197 6.66 -4.63 -11.99
N LEU A 198 7.92 -5.09 -11.94
CA LEU A 198 9.05 -4.38 -12.54
C LEU A 198 8.91 -4.21 -14.05
N HIS A 199 8.48 -5.28 -14.75
CA HIS A 199 8.28 -5.25 -16.19
C HIS A 199 7.20 -4.22 -16.60
N ASN A 200 6.04 -4.24 -15.93
CA ASN A 200 4.91 -3.37 -16.28
C ASN A 200 5.10 -1.91 -15.82
N LEU A 201 5.75 -1.71 -14.68
CA LEU A 201 6.03 -0.37 -14.16
C LEU A 201 7.15 0.29 -14.95
N GLY A 202 8.25 -0.43 -15.14
CA GLY A 202 9.48 0.06 -15.75
C GLY A 202 10.29 0.96 -14.81
N THR A 203 11.59 0.98 -15.00
CA THR A 203 12.51 1.82 -14.19
C THR A 203 12.24 3.31 -14.36
N ASP A 204 11.92 3.78 -15.57
CA ASP A 204 11.59 5.18 -15.81
C ASP A 204 10.40 5.67 -14.98
N GLN A 205 9.37 4.83 -14.83
CA GLN A 205 8.23 5.19 -14.00
C GLN A 205 8.57 5.16 -12.52
N ILE A 206 9.41 4.23 -12.08
CA ILE A 206 9.93 4.20 -10.70
C ILE A 206 10.68 5.51 -10.39
N PHE A 207 11.55 5.97 -11.30
CA PHE A 207 12.26 7.25 -11.14
C PHE A 207 11.32 8.46 -11.06
N ARG A 208 10.28 8.49 -11.90
CA ARG A 208 9.26 9.56 -11.83
C ARG A 208 8.53 9.56 -10.49
N LEU A 209 8.20 8.40 -9.97
CA LEU A 209 7.52 8.27 -8.67
C LEU A 209 8.43 8.61 -7.47
N ILE A 210 9.73 8.32 -7.57
CA ILE A 210 10.74 8.74 -6.57
C ILE A 210 10.92 10.27 -6.59
N SER A 211 10.76 10.89 -7.75
CA SER A 211 10.86 12.34 -7.93
C SER A 211 9.50 13.06 -7.83
N ASP A 212 8.45 12.38 -7.38
CA ASP A 212 7.11 12.97 -7.21
C ASP A 212 7.15 14.06 -6.12
N SER A 213 6.44 15.15 -6.34
CA SER A 213 6.32 16.24 -5.37
C SER A 213 5.56 15.85 -4.10
N ASP A 214 4.75 14.80 -4.17
CA ASP A 214 4.04 14.24 -3.00
C ASP A 214 4.95 13.25 -2.26
N VAL A 215 5.40 13.65 -1.06
CA VAL A 215 6.26 12.83 -0.19
C VAL A 215 5.64 11.47 0.14
N ASN A 216 4.31 11.36 0.19
CA ASN A 216 3.65 10.07 0.45
C ASN A 216 3.83 9.10 -0.74
N ILE A 217 3.80 9.61 -1.97
CA ILE A 217 4.08 8.81 -3.17
C ILE A 217 5.53 8.34 -3.15
N LEU A 218 6.47 9.24 -2.89
CA LEU A 218 7.89 8.91 -2.71
C LEU A 218 8.06 7.80 -1.65
N MET A 219 7.51 7.98 -0.46
CA MET A 219 7.63 7.02 0.64
C MET A 219 7.05 5.64 0.29
N LYS A 220 5.91 5.59 -0.39
CA LYS A 220 5.31 4.32 -0.83
C LYS A 220 6.12 3.67 -1.96
N THR A 221 6.74 4.47 -2.83
CA THR A 221 7.64 3.98 -3.88
C THR A 221 8.90 3.34 -3.30
N LEU A 222 9.49 3.96 -2.29
CA LEU A 222 10.62 3.38 -1.55
C LEU A 222 10.23 2.08 -0.85
N GLY A 223 9.04 2.04 -0.23
CA GLY A 223 8.48 0.82 0.35
C GLY A 223 8.26 -0.29 -0.69
N LEU A 224 7.79 0.06 -1.89
CA LEU A 224 7.66 -0.88 -3.01
C LEU A 224 9.03 -1.43 -3.43
N LEU A 225 10.02 -0.58 -3.64
CA LEU A 225 11.40 -1.01 -3.98
C LEU A 225 11.97 -1.94 -2.91
N ARG A 226 11.79 -1.60 -1.62
CA ARG A 226 12.22 -2.45 -0.52
C ARG A 226 11.60 -3.84 -0.58
N ASN A 227 10.31 -3.94 -0.91
CA ASN A 227 9.62 -5.22 -1.02
C ASN A 227 10.05 -6.02 -2.27
N LEU A 228 10.33 -5.34 -3.38
CA LEU A 228 10.87 -5.97 -4.58
C LEU A 228 12.27 -6.55 -4.33
N LEU A 229 13.10 -5.84 -3.56
CA LEU A 229 14.50 -6.14 -3.25
C LEU A 229 14.62 -6.78 -1.84
N SER A 230 13.89 -7.86 -1.57
CA SER A 230 13.78 -8.42 -0.21
C SER A 230 14.33 -9.84 -0.01
N THR A 231 14.82 -10.51 -1.07
CA THR A 231 15.47 -11.83 -1.00
C THR A 231 16.67 -11.88 -1.92
N LYS A 232 17.76 -12.56 -1.51
CA LYS A 232 19.03 -12.59 -2.25
C LYS A 232 18.87 -12.92 -3.73
N THR A 233 18.13 -13.96 -4.06
CA THR A 233 17.88 -14.36 -5.45
C THR A 233 17.20 -13.26 -6.28
N HIS A 234 16.18 -12.59 -5.70
CA HIS A 234 15.49 -11.50 -6.37
C HIS A 234 16.36 -10.25 -6.49
N ILE A 235 17.17 -9.98 -5.45
CA ILE A 235 18.11 -8.85 -5.44
C ILE A 235 19.07 -8.99 -6.62
N ASP A 236 19.76 -10.12 -6.74
CA ASP A 236 20.76 -10.31 -7.80
C ASP A 236 20.13 -10.24 -9.19
N GLN A 237 18.97 -10.85 -9.41
CA GLN A 237 18.27 -10.78 -10.70
C GLN A 237 17.86 -9.35 -11.07
N ILE A 238 17.32 -8.59 -10.11
CA ILE A 238 16.91 -7.19 -10.33
C ILE A 238 18.14 -6.31 -10.54
N MET A 239 19.18 -6.48 -9.73
CA MET A 239 20.41 -5.70 -9.80
C MET A 239 21.21 -5.98 -11.08
N GLN A 240 21.11 -7.18 -11.64
CA GLN A 240 21.72 -7.50 -12.94
C GLN A 240 21.12 -6.67 -14.08
N GLY A 241 19.80 -6.46 -14.08
CA GLY A 241 19.12 -5.72 -15.14
C GLY A 241 18.99 -4.21 -14.88
N HIS A 242 18.90 -3.80 -13.61
CA HIS A 242 18.50 -2.43 -13.19
C HIS A 242 19.39 -1.83 -12.08
N GLY A 243 20.52 -2.47 -11.78
CA GLY A 243 21.34 -2.09 -10.61
C GLY A 243 21.89 -0.68 -10.67
N LYS A 244 22.31 -0.23 -11.86
CA LYS A 244 22.87 1.12 -12.05
C LYS A 244 21.82 2.18 -11.74
N GLU A 245 20.62 2.03 -12.25
CA GLU A 245 19.52 2.96 -12.08
C GLU A 245 19.05 2.99 -10.62
N ILE A 246 18.92 1.83 -9.99
CA ILE A 246 18.52 1.71 -8.58
C ILE A 246 19.56 2.37 -7.68
N MET A 247 20.85 2.11 -7.87
CA MET A 247 21.91 2.74 -7.10
C MET A 247 21.89 4.26 -7.28
N GLN A 248 21.73 4.75 -8.51
CA GLN A 248 21.62 6.18 -8.77
C GLN A 248 20.44 6.83 -8.05
N ALA A 249 19.26 6.18 -8.05
CA ALA A 249 18.09 6.67 -7.33
C ALA A 249 18.34 6.78 -5.82
N ILE A 250 18.94 5.75 -5.22
CA ILE A 250 19.27 5.73 -3.80
C ILE A 250 20.26 6.86 -3.46
N ILE A 251 21.31 7.03 -4.25
CA ILE A 251 22.31 8.09 -4.05
C ILE A 251 21.67 9.47 -4.09
N LEU A 252 20.84 9.75 -5.10
CA LEU A 252 20.13 11.02 -5.24
C LEU A 252 19.24 11.34 -4.02
N ILE A 253 18.58 10.34 -3.44
CA ILE A 253 17.78 10.52 -2.22
C ILE A 253 18.67 10.82 -1.00
N LEU A 254 19.78 10.11 -0.87
CA LEU A 254 20.71 10.32 0.25
C LEU A 254 21.41 11.68 0.19
N GLU A 255 21.66 12.20 -1.00
CA GLU A 255 22.25 13.52 -1.26
C GLU A 255 21.25 14.67 -1.14
N GLY A 256 19.99 14.42 -1.51
CA GLY A 256 18.96 15.44 -1.57
C GLY A 256 18.51 15.96 -0.20
N GLU A 257 17.80 17.09 -0.23
CA GLU A 257 17.18 17.71 0.95
C GLU A 257 15.89 17.00 1.35
N HIS A 258 16.03 15.74 1.78
CA HIS A 258 14.91 14.91 2.24
C HIS A 258 14.87 14.76 3.75
N SER A 259 13.67 14.50 4.29
CA SER A 259 13.49 14.22 5.71
C SER A 259 14.26 12.96 6.15
N PRO A 260 14.59 12.84 7.43
CA PRO A 260 15.25 11.64 7.97
C PRO A 260 14.49 10.34 7.65
N ASP A 261 13.15 10.36 7.66
CA ASP A 261 12.35 9.16 7.38
C ASP A 261 12.49 8.71 5.91
N VAL A 262 12.59 9.63 4.95
CA VAL A 262 12.86 9.31 3.54
C VAL A 262 14.26 8.72 3.38
N LYS A 263 15.26 9.33 4.01
CA LYS A 263 16.65 8.85 3.97
C LYS A 263 16.81 7.48 4.65
N GLU A 264 16.09 7.25 5.74
CA GLU A 264 16.02 5.92 6.39
C GLU A 264 15.53 4.84 5.42
N GLN A 265 14.45 5.10 4.66
CA GLN A 265 13.97 4.14 3.67
C GLN A 265 15.00 3.84 2.57
N ALA A 266 15.72 4.86 2.09
CA ALA A 266 16.78 4.68 1.12
C ALA A 266 17.94 3.83 1.67
N LEU A 267 18.35 4.08 2.92
CA LEU A 267 19.35 3.27 3.62
C LEU A 267 18.87 1.83 3.84
N CYS A 268 17.60 1.62 4.18
CA CYS A 268 17.02 0.28 4.31
C CYS A 268 17.05 -0.49 2.97
N ILE A 269 16.79 0.18 1.84
CA ILE A 269 16.91 -0.44 0.53
C ILE A 269 18.37 -0.81 0.26
N LEU A 270 19.30 0.11 0.55
CA LEU A 270 20.74 -0.14 0.38
C LEU A 270 21.21 -1.32 1.25
N ALA A 271 20.71 -1.42 2.48
CA ALA A 271 20.98 -2.55 3.37
C ALA A 271 20.43 -3.87 2.80
N ASN A 272 19.21 -3.86 2.26
CA ASN A 272 18.64 -5.06 1.63
C ASN A 272 19.45 -5.52 0.43
N ILE A 273 19.79 -4.62 -0.49
CA ILE A 273 20.57 -5.00 -1.69
C ILE A 273 21.99 -5.41 -1.36
N ALA A 274 22.55 -4.95 -0.22
CA ALA A 274 23.85 -5.39 0.29
C ALA A 274 23.89 -6.87 0.70
N ASP A 275 22.75 -7.58 0.70
CA ASP A 275 22.69 -9.03 0.82
C ASP A 275 22.97 -9.76 -0.51
N GLY A 276 22.79 -9.09 -1.66
CA GLY A 276 23.05 -9.63 -2.99
C GLY A 276 24.51 -9.45 -3.44
N ASP A 277 25.05 -10.43 -4.16
CA ASP A 277 26.48 -10.44 -4.54
C ASP A 277 26.82 -9.35 -5.57
N ILE A 278 25.90 -9.09 -6.52
CA ILE A 278 26.07 -8.03 -7.54
C ILE A 278 26.09 -6.65 -6.90
N ALA A 279 25.15 -6.38 -6.00
CA ALA A 279 25.05 -5.11 -5.32
C ALA A 279 26.18 -4.88 -4.33
N LYS A 280 26.64 -5.92 -3.62
CA LYS A 280 27.85 -5.83 -2.76
C LYS A 280 29.04 -5.27 -3.52
N SER A 281 29.29 -5.84 -4.70
CA SER A 281 30.39 -5.38 -5.57
C SER A 281 30.21 -3.93 -6.00
N ALA A 282 28.99 -3.52 -6.35
CA ALA A 282 28.67 -2.15 -6.74
C ALA A 282 28.84 -1.16 -5.58
N ILE A 283 28.37 -1.51 -4.38
CA ILE A 283 28.51 -0.66 -3.18
C ILE A 283 29.99 -0.55 -2.78
N MET A 284 30.71 -1.68 -2.72
CA MET A 284 32.12 -1.71 -2.33
C MET A 284 33.05 -0.99 -3.30
N SER A 285 32.69 -0.90 -4.59
CA SER A 285 33.47 -0.16 -5.57
C SER A 285 33.20 1.36 -5.56
N ASN A 286 32.13 1.80 -4.88
CA ASN A 286 31.74 3.20 -4.81
C ASN A 286 32.10 3.83 -3.46
N GLU A 287 33.28 4.50 -3.42
CA GLU A 287 33.76 5.13 -2.18
C GLU A 287 32.83 6.22 -1.64
N ASP A 288 32.11 6.95 -2.51
CA ASP A 288 31.19 8.00 -2.07
C ASP A 288 30.01 7.41 -1.31
N VAL A 289 29.50 6.25 -1.76
CA VAL A 289 28.46 5.52 -1.02
C VAL A 289 28.97 5.04 0.33
N LEU A 290 30.18 4.49 0.40
CA LEU A 290 30.77 4.04 1.66
C LEU A 290 30.98 5.21 2.63
N LYS A 291 31.51 6.34 2.16
CA LYS A 291 31.67 7.56 2.98
C LYS A 291 30.31 8.08 3.49
N LYS A 292 29.27 8.04 2.66
CA LYS A 292 27.90 8.41 3.08
C LYS A 292 27.38 7.46 4.18
N LEU A 293 27.56 6.16 4.03
CA LEU A 293 27.17 5.19 5.07
C LEU A 293 27.89 5.51 6.39
N MET A 294 29.19 5.74 6.37
CA MET A 294 29.96 6.13 7.55
C MET A 294 29.41 7.42 8.20
N ASN A 295 29.11 8.44 7.39
CA ASN A 295 28.52 9.67 7.90
C ASN A 295 27.17 9.43 8.57
N TYR A 296 26.30 8.59 7.99
CA TYR A 296 25.02 8.24 8.62
C TYR A 296 25.16 7.43 9.92
N MET A 297 26.21 6.62 10.05
CA MET A 297 26.49 5.90 11.29
C MET A 297 26.84 6.82 12.47
N VAL A 298 27.39 8.02 12.21
CA VAL A 298 27.78 8.98 13.26
C VAL A 298 26.78 10.13 13.44
N MET A 299 25.74 10.24 12.59
CA MET A 299 24.70 11.27 12.74
C MET A 299 23.88 11.06 14.02
N PRO A 300 23.38 12.13 14.68
CA PRO A 300 22.62 12.03 15.93
C PRO A 300 21.16 11.56 15.70
N ASN A 301 20.92 10.67 14.75
CA ASN A 301 19.62 10.07 14.47
C ASN A 301 19.74 8.55 14.49
N VAL A 302 19.21 7.94 15.55
CA VAL A 302 19.34 6.50 15.80
C VAL A 302 18.80 5.64 14.65
N LYS A 303 17.70 6.03 14.01
CA LYS A 303 17.13 5.26 12.89
C LYS A 303 18.09 5.22 11.68
N LEU A 304 18.71 6.37 11.35
CA LEU A 304 19.70 6.45 10.28
C LEU A 304 20.97 5.67 10.64
N GLN A 305 21.41 5.74 11.90
CA GLN A 305 22.54 4.94 12.40
C GLN A 305 22.27 3.45 12.25
N ILE A 306 21.10 2.97 12.71
CA ILE A 306 20.71 1.56 12.61
C ILE A 306 20.70 1.10 11.15
N ALA A 307 20.07 1.85 10.26
CA ALA A 307 19.95 1.48 8.85
C ALA A 307 21.32 1.44 8.14
N ALA A 308 22.18 2.42 8.40
CA ALA A 308 23.53 2.47 7.84
C ALA A 308 24.42 1.35 8.40
N THR A 309 24.41 1.13 9.72
CA THR A 309 25.15 0.05 10.37
C THR A 309 24.71 -1.32 9.83
N PHE A 310 23.41 -1.55 9.67
CA PHE A 310 22.89 -2.79 9.12
C PHE A 310 23.37 -3.03 7.68
N CYS A 311 23.48 -1.98 6.86
CA CYS A 311 24.09 -2.09 5.54
C CYS A 311 25.55 -2.55 5.62
N ILE A 312 26.35 -1.96 6.49
CA ILE A 312 27.74 -2.36 6.72
C ILE A 312 27.82 -3.82 7.19
N CYS A 313 26.95 -4.24 8.11
CA CYS A 313 26.91 -5.63 8.58
C CYS A 313 26.68 -6.62 7.43
N ASN A 314 25.75 -6.33 6.51
CA ASN A 314 25.50 -7.18 5.35
C ASN A 314 26.69 -7.21 4.38
N LEU A 315 27.43 -6.11 4.23
CA LEU A 315 28.63 -6.05 3.39
C LEU A 315 29.78 -6.92 3.93
N ILE A 316 29.93 -7.00 5.26
CA ILE A 316 31.05 -7.69 5.93
C ILE A 316 30.70 -9.09 6.45
N TRP A 317 29.52 -9.63 6.15
CA TRP A 317 29.08 -10.92 6.65
C TRP A 317 30.11 -12.01 6.35
N ASN A 318 30.62 -12.65 7.40
CA ASN A 318 31.88 -13.41 7.37
C ASN A 318 31.80 -14.81 6.75
N VAL A 319 30.59 -15.34 6.50
CA VAL A 319 30.39 -16.66 5.87
C VAL A 319 30.41 -16.61 4.34
N GLU A 320 30.57 -15.43 3.76
CA GLU A 320 30.49 -15.24 2.32
C GLU A 320 31.86 -15.08 1.65
N ILE A 321 31.94 -15.49 0.38
CA ILE A 321 33.13 -15.29 -0.45
C ILE A 321 33.45 -13.80 -0.56
N GLY A 322 34.73 -13.44 -0.43
CA GLY A 322 35.18 -12.04 -0.49
C GLY A 322 34.91 -11.20 0.74
N ALA A 323 34.39 -11.79 1.85
CA ALA A 323 34.13 -11.05 3.08
C ALA A 323 35.41 -10.47 3.68
N TYR A 324 36.52 -11.22 3.62
CA TYR A 324 37.81 -10.79 4.16
C TYR A 324 38.33 -9.51 3.47
N GLU A 325 38.27 -9.47 2.13
CA GLU A 325 38.68 -8.32 1.33
C GLU A 325 37.79 -7.09 1.61
N ARG A 326 36.48 -7.31 1.76
CA ARG A 326 35.55 -6.23 2.13
C ARG A 326 35.82 -5.69 3.52
N GLN A 327 36.06 -6.56 4.48
CA GLN A 327 36.43 -6.19 5.84
C GLN A 327 37.76 -5.41 5.88
N ALA A 328 38.79 -5.86 5.12
CA ALA A 328 40.07 -5.16 5.02
C ALA A 328 39.90 -3.74 4.50
N LYS A 329 39.14 -3.58 3.39
CA LYS A 329 38.89 -2.25 2.80
C LYS A 329 38.14 -1.33 3.78
N LEU A 330 37.11 -1.81 4.46
CA LEU A 330 36.36 -0.99 5.42
C LEU A 330 37.17 -0.63 6.66
N ARG A 331 38.10 -1.51 7.08
CA ARG A 331 39.07 -1.21 8.13
C ARG A 331 40.06 -0.13 7.72
N GLU A 332 40.55 -0.16 6.47
CA GLU A 332 41.37 0.93 5.91
C GLU A 332 40.63 2.28 5.92
N MET A 333 39.33 2.25 5.83
CA MET A 333 38.46 3.43 5.91
C MET A 333 38.06 3.80 7.34
N GLU A 334 38.62 3.11 8.38
CA GLU A 334 38.37 3.35 9.79
C GLU A 334 36.94 3.07 10.27
N VAL A 335 36.19 2.20 9.57
CA VAL A 335 34.82 1.80 9.97
C VAL A 335 34.80 1.09 11.32
N ASP A 336 35.86 0.34 11.64
CA ASP A 336 36.07 -0.31 12.96
C ASP A 336 36.03 0.70 14.12
N LYS A 337 36.67 1.86 13.99
CA LYS A 337 36.61 2.92 15.02
C LYS A 337 35.19 3.46 15.23
N ILE A 338 34.41 3.58 14.14
CA ILE A 338 33.01 4.01 14.23
C ILE A 338 32.21 2.93 14.97
N LEU A 339 32.37 1.65 14.60
CA LEU A 339 31.67 0.54 15.25
C LEU A 339 32.02 0.45 16.75
N GLU A 340 33.32 0.61 17.12
CA GLU A 340 33.75 0.67 18.53
C GLU A 340 33.06 1.81 19.28
N SER A 341 32.91 2.98 18.66
CA SER A 341 32.19 4.11 19.28
C SER A 341 30.69 3.83 19.48
N LEU A 342 30.09 3.07 18.57
CA LEU A 342 28.66 2.70 18.65
C LEU A 342 28.39 1.64 19.74
N LEU A 343 29.39 0.85 20.16
CA LEU A 343 29.25 -0.08 21.27
C LEU A 343 29.01 0.63 22.63
N SER A 344 29.30 1.92 22.73
CA SER A 344 28.99 2.74 23.90
C SER A 344 27.56 3.32 23.91
N THR A 345 26.74 3.00 22.90
CA THR A 345 25.35 3.52 22.79
C THR A 345 24.46 2.97 23.91
N THR A 346 23.51 3.78 24.34
CA THR A 346 22.44 3.36 25.26
C THR A 346 21.19 2.81 24.53
N ASP A 347 21.15 2.92 23.21
CA ASP A 347 20.06 2.37 22.40
C ASP A 347 20.28 0.90 22.09
N HIS A 348 19.40 0.04 22.63
CA HIS A 348 19.51 -1.42 22.47
C HIS A 348 19.41 -1.88 21.02
N ASN A 349 18.58 -1.22 20.20
CA ASN A 349 18.41 -1.64 18.79
C ASN A 349 19.66 -1.32 17.96
N LEU A 350 20.38 -0.23 18.31
CA LEU A 350 21.63 0.11 17.65
C LEU A 350 22.76 -0.78 18.16
N PHE A 351 22.80 -1.08 19.45
CA PHE A 351 23.81 -1.96 20.04
C PHE A 351 23.77 -3.39 19.47
N ASP A 352 22.56 -3.92 19.18
CA ASP A 352 22.34 -5.26 18.65
C ASP A 352 22.70 -5.39 17.15
N LYS A 353 23.03 -4.30 16.47
CA LYS A 353 23.44 -4.29 15.05
C LYS A 353 24.94 -4.26 14.89
#